data_71910490839efa89611a2240be3eac4d
#
_entry.id   71910490839efa89611a2240be3eac4d
#
_cell.length_a   1.000
_cell.length_b   1.000
_cell.length_c   1.000
_cell.angle_alpha   90.00
_cell.angle_beta   90.00
_cell.angle_gamma   90.00
#
_symmetry.space_group_name_H-M   'P 1'
#
loop_
_entity.id
_entity.type
_entity.pdbx_description
1 polymer ?
#
loop_
_entity_poly.entity_id
_entity_poly.type
_entity_poly.pdbx_seq_one_letter_code
_entity_poly.pdbx_strand_id
1 'polypeptide(L)'
;YEHFMMKEIHEQPKVVKDTLHSLRKDDVIDLSTVGLTDEEIRQFSQIYIVACGSAWHVGMAAQYVIEDLAKLPVRVELASEFRYRNMILDPNGLVILISQSGETADTLAALREAKKKGLKTLAIVNVVGSSIAREADYVCYTMAGPEISVATTKAYTAQLILSYLLAIKFGVVRGEVTDEACREYLDELETIPDKICLLYTS
;
A
#
# COMPACT_ATOMS: atom_id res chain seq x y z
N TYR A 1 -19.23 21.41 -4.68
CA TYR A 1 -18.93 20.73 -5.96
C TYR A 1 -20.21 20.17 -6.56
N GLU A 2 -20.33 20.25 -7.85
CA GLU A 2 -21.49 19.74 -8.58
C GLU A 2 -21.51 18.19 -8.64
N HIS A 3 -20.30 17.58 -8.71
CA HIS A 3 -20.13 16.14 -8.76
C HIS A 3 -19.17 15.62 -7.70
N PHE A 4 -19.41 14.41 -7.19
CA PHE A 4 -18.53 13.74 -6.23
C PHE A 4 -17.10 13.59 -6.74
N MET A 5 -16.93 13.22 -8.01
CA MET A 5 -15.63 13.09 -8.65
C MET A 5 -14.79 14.37 -8.53
N MET A 6 -15.38 15.53 -8.80
CA MET A 6 -14.70 16.81 -8.66
C MET A 6 -14.26 17.09 -7.23
N LYS A 7 -15.14 16.80 -6.27
CA LYS A 7 -14.81 16.91 -4.85
C LYS A 7 -13.63 16.01 -4.48
N GLU A 8 -13.68 14.73 -4.86
CA GLU A 8 -12.69 13.72 -4.52
C GLU A 8 -11.32 14.03 -5.17
N ILE A 9 -11.30 14.58 -6.38
CA ILE A 9 -10.09 15.09 -7.02
C ILE A 9 -9.44 16.19 -6.15
N HIS A 10 -10.23 17.15 -5.68
CA HIS A 10 -9.72 18.24 -4.84
C HIS A 10 -9.38 17.82 -3.40
N GLU A 11 -9.83 16.67 -2.94
CA GLU A 11 -9.46 16.11 -1.64
C GLU A 11 -8.09 15.41 -1.65
N GLN A 12 -7.52 15.11 -2.81
CA GLN A 12 -6.25 14.37 -2.92
C GLN A 12 -5.11 14.98 -2.11
N PRO A 13 -4.86 16.32 -2.13
CA PRO A 13 -3.76 16.90 -1.35
C PRO A 13 -3.88 16.60 0.14
N LYS A 14 -5.10 16.75 0.69
CA LYS A 14 -5.37 16.44 2.10
C LYS A 14 -5.18 14.95 2.39
N VAL A 15 -5.70 14.10 1.52
CA VAL A 15 -5.61 12.64 1.69
C VAL A 15 -4.17 12.15 1.64
N VAL A 16 -3.34 12.71 0.75
CA VAL A 16 -1.90 12.41 0.69
C VAL A 16 -1.23 12.77 2.00
N LYS A 17 -1.48 13.98 2.51
CA LYS A 17 -0.91 14.45 3.78
C LYS A 17 -1.35 13.57 4.95
N ASP A 18 -2.65 13.30 5.08
CA ASP A 18 -3.19 12.50 6.17
C ASP A 18 -2.64 11.05 6.13
N THR A 19 -2.51 10.48 4.93
CA THR A 19 -1.97 9.13 4.74
C THR A 19 -0.48 9.08 5.06
N LEU A 20 0.29 10.05 4.62
CA LEU A 20 1.73 10.17 4.94
C LEU A 20 1.93 10.24 6.46
N HIS A 21 1.19 11.12 7.13
CA HIS A 21 1.30 11.33 8.57
C HIS A 21 0.75 10.17 9.41
N SER A 22 -0.01 9.25 8.82
CA SER A 22 -0.50 8.06 9.55
C SER A 22 0.62 7.10 9.96
N LEU A 23 1.74 7.07 9.23
CA LEU A 23 2.90 6.23 9.49
C LEU A 23 4.21 7.01 9.69
N ARG A 24 4.25 8.30 9.32
CA ARG A 24 5.42 9.16 9.57
C ARG A 24 5.41 9.61 11.02
N LYS A 25 6.52 9.39 11.72
CA LYS A 25 6.77 9.90 13.05
C LYS A 25 8.14 10.59 13.05
N ASP A 26 8.12 11.91 13.04
CA ASP A 26 9.32 12.72 12.82
C ASP A 26 10.03 12.33 11.51
N ASP A 27 11.26 11.87 11.60
CA ASP A 27 12.12 11.49 10.48
C ASP A 27 12.10 9.99 10.15
N VAL A 28 11.17 9.24 10.74
CA VAL A 28 11.09 7.78 10.56
C VAL A 28 9.68 7.32 10.18
N ILE A 29 9.61 6.11 9.63
CA ILE A 29 8.34 5.41 9.38
C ILE A 29 8.10 4.43 10.51
N ASP A 30 7.02 4.64 11.26
CA ASP A 30 6.63 3.82 12.40
C ASP A 30 5.49 2.84 11.99
N LEU A 31 5.80 1.55 12.03
CA LEU A 31 4.83 0.48 11.77
C LEU A 31 4.33 -0.18 13.08
N SER A 32 4.55 0.42 14.24
CA SER A 32 4.11 -0.13 15.52
C SER A 32 2.60 -0.38 15.59
N THR A 33 1.81 0.52 15.03
CA THR A 33 0.34 0.37 14.95
C THR A 33 -0.10 -0.68 13.94
N VAL A 34 0.74 -1.02 12.97
CA VAL A 34 0.51 -2.09 11.98
C VAL A 34 0.85 -3.45 12.58
N GLY A 35 1.75 -3.50 13.55
CA GLY A 35 2.21 -4.71 14.22
C GLY A 35 3.27 -5.49 13.44
N LEU A 36 3.76 -4.95 12.33
CA LEU A 36 4.83 -5.56 11.52
C LEU A 36 6.19 -5.14 12.08
N THR A 37 6.96 -6.10 12.57
CA THR A 37 8.27 -5.86 13.21
C THR A 37 9.42 -5.79 12.21
N ASP A 38 10.51 -5.11 12.60
CA ASP A 38 11.73 -5.04 11.78
C ASP A 38 12.38 -6.43 11.58
N GLU A 39 12.27 -7.34 12.56
CA GLU A 39 12.72 -8.72 12.44
C GLU A 39 11.96 -9.47 11.34
N GLU A 40 10.66 -9.32 11.29
CA GLU A 40 9.82 -9.96 10.26
C GLU A 40 10.15 -9.40 8.87
N ILE A 41 10.34 -8.08 8.76
CA ILE A 41 10.73 -7.43 7.49
C ILE A 41 12.06 -8.00 6.97
N ARG A 42 13.05 -8.24 7.84
CA ARG A 42 14.34 -8.82 7.45
C ARG A 42 14.23 -10.26 6.94
N GLN A 43 13.21 -11.00 7.39
CA GLN A 43 13.01 -12.40 6.98
C GLN A 43 12.35 -12.55 5.63
N PHE A 44 11.65 -11.53 5.13
CA PHE A 44 11.00 -11.63 3.82
C PHE A 44 12.03 -11.71 2.70
N SER A 45 11.84 -12.69 1.83
CA SER A 45 12.67 -12.95 0.64
C SER A 45 11.98 -12.59 -0.66
N GLN A 46 10.63 -12.46 -0.63
CA GLN A 46 9.80 -12.20 -1.80
C GLN A 46 8.56 -11.40 -1.38
N ILE A 47 8.14 -10.46 -2.22
CA ILE A 47 6.86 -9.76 -2.08
C ILE A 47 5.92 -10.20 -3.21
N TYR A 48 4.67 -10.48 -2.85
CA TYR A 48 3.57 -10.69 -3.78
C TYR A 48 2.56 -9.58 -3.57
N ILE A 49 2.28 -8.76 -4.59
CA ILE A 49 1.22 -7.75 -4.53
C ILE A 49 0.02 -8.27 -5.27
N VAL A 50 -1.11 -8.37 -4.59
CA VAL A 50 -2.32 -9.00 -5.13
C VAL A 50 -3.49 -8.02 -5.04
N ALA A 51 -4.10 -7.71 -6.17
CA ALA A 51 -5.20 -6.74 -6.24
C ALA A 51 -6.04 -6.92 -7.52
N CYS A 52 -7.13 -6.14 -7.62
CA CYS A 52 -7.98 -6.04 -8.80
C CYS A 52 -8.09 -4.59 -9.30
N GLY A 53 -8.34 -4.42 -10.58
CA GLY A 53 -8.64 -3.12 -11.19
C GLY A 53 -7.55 -2.07 -10.96
N SER A 54 -7.94 -0.87 -10.57
CA SER A 54 -7.01 0.25 -10.34
C SER A 54 -6.00 -0.05 -9.24
N ALA A 55 -6.36 -0.79 -8.20
CA ALA A 55 -5.45 -1.20 -7.13
C ALA A 55 -4.33 -2.12 -7.65
N TRP A 56 -4.59 -2.93 -8.67
CA TRP A 56 -3.54 -3.71 -9.32
C TRP A 56 -2.48 -2.81 -9.99
N HIS A 57 -2.88 -1.69 -10.58
CA HIS A 57 -1.94 -0.71 -11.15
C HIS A 57 -1.11 0.00 -10.07
N VAL A 58 -1.67 0.21 -8.86
CA VAL A 58 -0.86 0.63 -7.69
C VAL A 58 0.24 -0.40 -7.43
N GLY A 59 -0.10 -1.69 -7.46
CA GLY A 59 0.87 -2.77 -7.30
C GLY A 59 1.99 -2.73 -8.34
N MET A 60 1.66 -2.44 -9.59
CA MET A 60 2.65 -2.29 -10.67
C MET A 60 3.63 -1.12 -10.41
N ALA A 61 3.13 0.02 -9.91
CA ALA A 61 3.99 1.14 -9.54
C ALA A 61 4.83 0.80 -8.29
N ALA A 62 4.22 0.19 -7.28
CA ALA A 62 4.87 -0.21 -6.04
C ALA A 62 6.01 -1.22 -6.27
N GLN A 63 5.86 -2.12 -7.25
CA GLN A 63 6.90 -3.07 -7.64
C GLN A 63 8.24 -2.38 -7.90
N TYR A 64 8.25 -1.37 -8.76
CA TYR A 64 9.47 -0.65 -9.10
C TYR A 64 10.15 -0.04 -7.88
N VAL A 65 9.36 0.59 -7.01
CA VAL A 65 9.90 1.29 -5.84
C VAL A 65 10.39 0.31 -4.77
N ILE A 66 9.68 -0.78 -4.52
CA ILE A 66 10.10 -1.81 -3.54
C ILE A 66 11.36 -2.52 -4.04
N GLU A 67 11.42 -2.91 -5.31
CA GLU A 67 12.61 -3.55 -5.89
C GLU A 67 13.82 -2.62 -5.86
N ASP A 68 13.61 -1.32 -6.13
CA ASP A 68 14.70 -0.34 -6.13
C ASP A 68 15.19 -0.01 -4.71
N LEU A 69 14.29 0.25 -3.77
CA LEU A 69 14.67 0.70 -2.43
C LEU A 69 14.98 -0.44 -1.45
N ALA A 70 14.19 -1.52 -1.48
CA ALA A 70 14.32 -2.61 -0.52
C ALA A 70 15.12 -3.81 -1.06
N LYS A 71 15.44 -3.84 -2.36
CA LYS A 71 16.11 -4.96 -3.04
C LYS A 71 15.41 -6.30 -2.79
N LEU A 72 14.06 -6.25 -2.70
CA LEU A 72 13.19 -7.41 -2.58
C LEU A 72 12.53 -7.69 -3.93
N PRO A 73 12.63 -8.90 -4.47
CA PRO A 73 11.88 -9.27 -5.67
C PRO A 73 10.38 -9.10 -5.46
N VAL A 74 9.67 -8.51 -6.41
CA VAL A 74 8.23 -8.30 -6.33
C VAL A 74 7.52 -8.96 -7.51
N ARG A 75 6.41 -9.64 -7.23
CA ARG A 75 5.50 -10.17 -8.24
C ARG A 75 4.13 -9.56 -8.05
N VAL A 76 3.59 -8.97 -9.11
CA VAL A 76 2.26 -8.35 -9.08
C VAL A 76 1.28 -9.26 -9.80
N GLU A 77 0.25 -9.70 -9.09
CA GLU A 77 -0.71 -10.69 -9.57
C GLU A 77 -2.14 -10.12 -9.50
N LEU A 78 -2.94 -10.44 -10.51
CA LEU A 78 -4.37 -10.22 -10.43
C LEU A 78 -4.97 -11.18 -9.39
N ALA A 79 -5.82 -10.67 -8.50
CA ALA A 79 -6.40 -11.48 -7.43
C ALA A 79 -7.26 -12.62 -7.98
N SER A 80 -7.96 -12.40 -9.10
CA SER A 80 -8.70 -13.44 -9.82
C SER A 80 -7.80 -14.60 -10.28
N GLU A 81 -6.59 -14.30 -10.75
CA GLU A 81 -5.63 -15.32 -11.17
C GLU A 81 -4.96 -15.99 -9.97
N PHE A 82 -4.58 -15.21 -8.97
CA PHE A 82 -3.91 -15.72 -7.76
C PHE A 82 -4.75 -16.78 -7.04
N ARG A 83 -6.08 -16.59 -6.95
CA ARG A 83 -6.97 -17.51 -6.24
C ARG A 83 -7.16 -18.86 -6.93
N TYR A 84 -7.02 -18.93 -8.26
CA TYR A 84 -7.28 -20.15 -9.03
C TYR A 84 -6.02 -20.87 -9.50
N ARG A 85 -4.91 -20.13 -9.64
CA ARG A 85 -3.66 -20.66 -10.12
C ARG A 85 -2.89 -21.36 -8.98
N ASN A 86 -2.41 -22.58 -9.22
CA ASN A 86 -1.52 -23.25 -8.26
C ASN A 86 -0.09 -22.67 -8.37
N MET A 87 0.13 -21.53 -7.73
CA MET A 87 1.40 -20.83 -7.76
C MET A 87 2.42 -21.48 -6.83
N ILE A 88 3.66 -21.54 -7.29
CA ILE A 88 4.82 -21.81 -6.44
C ILE A 88 5.17 -20.49 -5.75
N LEU A 89 4.97 -20.44 -4.43
CA LEU A 89 5.22 -19.28 -3.59
C LEU A 89 6.42 -19.56 -2.68
N ASP A 90 7.22 -18.53 -2.45
CA ASP A 90 8.31 -18.59 -1.48
C ASP A 90 7.71 -18.64 -0.05
N PRO A 91 8.07 -19.61 0.79
CA PRO A 91 7.52 -19.73 2.14
C PRO A 91 7.85 -18.53 3.05
N ASN A 92 8.90 -17.77 2.74
CA ASN A 92 9.24 -16.52 3.43
C ASN A 92 8.71 -15.29 2.68
N GLY A 93 7.68 -15.46 1.84
CA GLY A 93 7.05 -14.38 1.12
C GLY A 93 6.06 -13.60 1.98
N LEU A 94 5.94 -12.29 1.70
CA LEU A 94 4.86 -11.44 2.18
C LEU A 94 3.86 -11.20 1.05
N VAL A 95 2.57 -11.42 1.31
CA VAL A 95 1.49 -11.09 0.37
C VAL A 95 0.87 -9.75 0.78
N ILE A 96 1.02 -8.73 -0.06
CA ILE A 96 0.41 -7.41 0.11
C ILE A 96 -0.88 -7.38 -0.70
N LEU A 97 -2.02 -7.19 -0.04
CA LEU A 97 -3.33 -7.11 -0.67
C LEU A 97 -3.81 -5.67 -0.68
N ILE A 98 -4.14 -5.14 -1.86
CA ILE A 98 -4.58 -3.76 -2.01
C ILE A 98 -6.05 -3.74 -2.43
N SER A 99 -6.90 -3.10 -1.62
CA SER A 99 -8.32 -2.94 -1.90
C SER A 99 -8.88 -1.70 -1.23
N GLN A 100 -9.53 -0.80 -2.00
CA GLN A 100 -10.15 0.39 -1.42
C GLN A 100 -11.25 0.02 -0.42
N SER A 101 -12.20 -0.82 -0.80
CA SER A 101 -13.32 -1.23 0.06
C SER A 101 -12.94 -2.26 1.12
N GLY A 102 -11.88 -3.05 0.88
CA GLY A 102 -11.55 -4.22 1.69
C GLY A 102 -12.57 -5.36 1.62
N GLU A 103 -13.50 -5.30 0.64
CA GLU A 103 -14.58 -6.29 0.43
C GLU A 103 -14.52 -6.94 -0.97
N THR A 104 -13.48 -6.67 -1.76
CA THR A 104 -13.33 -7.25 -3.10
C THR A 104 -13.23 -8.76 -3.00
N ALA A 105 -14.19 -9.48 -3.57
CA ALA A 105 -14.34 -10.93 -3.40
C ALA A 105 -13.08 -11.73 -3.81
N ASP A 106 -12.48 -11.39 -4.95
CA ASP A 106 -11.28 -12.07 -5.43
C ASP A 106 -10.06 -11.77 -4.55
N THR A 107 -9.92 -10.52 -4.07
CA THR A 107 -8.81 -10.14 -3.17
C THR A 107 -8.95 -10.82 -1.81
N LEU A 108 -10.17 -10.93 -1.28
CA LEU A 108 -10.45 -11.67 -0.04
C LEU A 108 -10.16 -13.17 -0.20
N ALA A 109 -10.54 -13.75 -1.34
CA ALA A 109 -10.23 -15.15 -1.63
C ALA A 109 -8.73 -15.40 -1.78
N ALA A 110 -8.01 -14.47 -2.43
CA ALA A 110 -6.54 -14.53 -2.55
C ALA A 110 -5.85 -14.42 -1.18
N LEU A 111 -6.34 -13.56 -0.27
CA LEU A 111 -5.88 -13.49 1.12
C LEU A 111 -6.00 -14.85 1.81
N ARG A 112 -7.17 -15.45 1.74
CA ARG A 112 -7.42 -16.76 2.36
C ARG A 112 -6.54 -17.85 1.78
N GLU A 113 -6.30 -17.84 0.48
CA GLU A 113 -5.40 -18.79 -0.19
C GLU A 113 -3.94 -18.58 0.24
N ALA A 114 -3.48 -17.32 0.37
CA ALA A 114 -2.16 -17.01 0.89
C ALA A 114 -1.96 -17.53 2.33
N LYS A 115 -2.92 -17.28 3.21
CA LYS A 115 -2.90 -17.78 4.60
C LYS A 115 -2.94 -19.29 4.68
N LYS A 116 -3.73 -19.95 3.85
CA LYS A 116 -3.80 -21.41 3.77
C LYS A 116 -2.46 -22.03 3.35
N LYS A 117 -1.67 -21.30 2.55
CA LYS A 117 -0.30 -21.68 2.17
C LYS A 117 0.77 -21.28 3.21
N GLY A 118 0.37 -20.67 4.33
CA GLY A 118 1.25 -20.31 5.43
C GLY A 118 1.99 -18.98 5.25
N LEU A 119 1.65 -18.16 4.25
CA LEU A 119 2.29 -16.87 4.03
C LEU A 119 1.71 -15.80 4.96
N LYS A 120 2.57 -14.86 5.35
CA LYS A 120 2.16 -13.62 6.02
C LYS A 120 1.44 -12.70 5.04
N THR A 121 0.44 -11.97 5.54
CA THR A 121 -0.41 -11.10 4.74
C THR A 121 -0.47 -9.69 5.30
N LEU A 122 -0.30 -8.68 4.44
CA LEU A 122 -0.46 -7.27 4.78
C LEU A 122 -1.55 -6.67 3.89
N ALA A 123 -2.54 -6.05 4.49
CA ALA A 123 -3.61 -5.37 3.76
C ALA A 123 -3.35 -3.87 3.69
N ILE A 124 -3.53 -3.27 2.50
CA ILE A 124 -3.67 -1.83 2.29
C ILE A 124 -5.15 -1.59 1.93
N VAL A 125 -5.91 -1.05 2.87
CA VAL A 125 -7.36 -0.86 2.75
C VAL A 125 -7.79 0.50 3.26
N ASN A 126 -8.96 0.98 2.81
CA ASN A 126 -9.50 2.27 3.29
C ASN A 126 -10.60 2.09 4.34
N VAL A 127 -11.35 0.97 4.30
CA VAL A 127 -12.49 0.76 5.19
C VAL A 127 -12.05 0.00 6.44
N VAL A 128 -12.14 0.67 7.58
CA VAL A 128 -11.84 0.08 8.88
C VAL A 128 -12.82 -1.06 9.17
N GLY A 129 -12.30 -2.20 9.63
CA GLY A 129 -13.11 -3.36 9.97
C GLY A 129 -13.69 -4.11 8.77
N SER A 130 -13.23 -3.82 7.56
CA SER A 130 -13.58 -4.61 6.37
C SER A 130 -13.12 -6.07 6.48
N SER A 131 -13.67 -6.96 5.66
CA SER A 131 -13.37 -8.39 5.71
C SER A 131 -11.87 -8.66 5.51
N ILE A 132 -11.23 -7.99 4.55
CA ILE A 132 -9.79 -8.10 4.31
C ILE A 132 -9.01 -7.60 5.53
N ALA A 133 -9.41 -6.46 6.14
CA ALA A 133 -8.74 -5.93 7.32
C ALA A 133 -8.83 -6.84 8.54
N ARG A 134 -9.97 -7.52 8.72
CA ARG A 134 -10.14 -8.46 9.84
C ARG A 134 -9.36 -9.77 9.68
N GLU A 135 -9.11 -10.19 8.45
CA GLU A 135 -8.48 -11.49 8.18
C GLU A 135 -6.97 -11.39 7.91
N ALA A 136 -6.44 -10.23 7.53
CA ALA A 136 -5.00 -10.03 7.30
C ALA A 136 -4.20 -10.05 8.60
N ASP A 137 -2.92 -10.44 8.53
CA ASP A 137 -2.03 -10.44 9.69
C ASP A 137 -1.60 -9.02 10.05
N TYR A 138 -1.41 -8.15 9.07
CA TYR A 138 -1.04 -6.74 9.21
C TYR A 138 -1.98 -5.86 8.39
N VAL A 139 -2.28 -4.66 8.87
CA VAL A 139 -3.19 -3.73 8.17
C VAL A 139 -2.64 -2.32 8.18
N CYS A 140 -2.51 -1.74 6.99
CA CYS A 140 -2.29 -0.31 6.77
C CYS A 140 -3.58 0.31 6.23
N TYR A 141 -4.09 1.33 6.92
CA TYR A 141 -5.26 2.07 6.47
C TYR A 141 -4.85 3.29 5.67
N THR A 142 -5.44 3.45 4.48
CA THR A 142 -5.40 4.74 3.78
C THR A 142 -6.32 5.71 4.50
N MET A 143 -5.96 6.98 4.51
CA MET A 143 -6.77 8.01 5.16
C MET A 143 -7.65 8.76 4.14
N ALA A 144 -8.13 8.01 3.11
CA ALA A 144 -8.86 8.60 1.99
C ALA A 144 -10.31 9.00 2.34
N GLY A 145 -10.86 8.47 3.45
CA GLY A 145 -12.27 8.67 3.76
C GLY A 145 -13.20 8.03 2.72
N PRO A 146 -14.50 8.32 2.76
CA PRO A 146 -15.45 7.79 1.79
C PRO A 146 -15.14 8.26 0.37
N GLU A 147 -15.06 7.34 -0.60
CA GLU A 147 -14.98 7.60 -2.04
C GLU A 147 -16.22 7.02 -2.71
N ILE A 148 -17.02 7.88 -3.32
CA ILE A 148 -18.35 7.56 -3.84
C ILE A 148 -18.33 7.39 -5.36
N SER A 149 -17.43 8.12 -6.04
CA SER A 149 -17.27 8.03 -7.48
C SER A 149 -16.80 6.64 -7.90
N VAL A 150 -17.33 6.14 -9.01
CA VAL A 150 -16.96 4.82 -9.55
C VAL A 150 -15.50 4.79 -9.98
N ALA A 151 -15.03 5.85 -10.65
CA ALA A 151 -13.61 6.00 -10.97
C ALA A 151 -12.87 6.51 -9.74
N THR A 152 -11.84 5.77 -9.33
CA THR A 152 -11.02 6.11 -8.16
C THR A 152 -10.05 7.25 -8.45
N THR A 153 -9.83 8.12 -7.48
CA THR A 153 -8.85 9.21 -7.53
C THR A 153 -8.06 9.27 -6.24
N LYS A 154 -8.63 9.80 -5.18
CA LYS A 154 -7.97 9.99 -3.89
C LYS A 154 -7.56 8.68 -3.21
N ALA A 155 -8.37 7.63 -3.32
CA ALA A 155 -8.01 6.33 -2.76
C ALA A 155 -6.83 5.70 -3.49
N TYR A 156 -6.74 5.84 -4.81
CA TYR A 156 -5.61 5.40 -5.61
C TYR A 156 -4.30 6.09 -5.17
N THR A 157 -4.35 7.43 -5.05
CA THR A 157 -3.20 8.22 -4.61
C THR A 157 -2.76 7.84 -3.19
N ALA A 158 -3.72 7.64 -2.27
CA ALA A 158 -3.41 7.20 -0.90
C ALA A 158 -2.75 5.81 -0.86
N GLN A 159 -3.21 4.88 -1.70
CA GLN A 159 -2.59 3.55 -1.82
C GLN A 159 -1.14 3.63 -2.32
N LEU A 160 -0.86 4.53 -3.29
CA LEU A 160 0.52 4.79 -3.74
C LEU A 160 1.39 5.32 -2.60
N ILE A 161 0.92 6.29 -1.83
CA ILE A 161 1.67 6.86 -0.69
C ILE A 161 2.01 5.76 0.32
N LEU A 162 1.05 4.93 0.71
CA LEU A 162 1.34 3.80 1.62
C LEU A 162 2.34 2.82 1.04
N SER A 163 2.24 2.51 -0.25
CA SER A 163 3.19 1.62 -0.92
C SER A 163 4.60 2.17 -0.91
N TYR A 164 4.76 3.49 -1.10
CA TYR A 164 6.07 4.16 -1.03
C TYR A 164 6.62 4.18 0.39
N LEU A 165 5.79 4.45 1.40
CA LEU A 165 6.21 4.39 2.79
C LEU A 165 6.69 2.99 3.19
N LEU A 166 5.99 1.93 2.76
CA LEU A 166 6.41 0.56 2.99
C LEU A 166 7.74 0.24 2.27
N ALA A 167 7.92 0.69 1.03
CA ALA A 167 9.16 0.49 0.28
C ALA A 167 10.36 1.15 0.98
N ILE A 168 10.21 2.40 1.43
CA ILE A 168 11.24 3.13 2.18
C ILE A 168 11.54 2.41 3.49
N LYS A 169 10.51 2.06 4.28
CA LYS A 169 10.68 1.35 5.56
C LYS A 169 11.41 0.01 5.37
N PHE A 170 11.03 -0.76 4.37
CA PHE A 170 11.68 -2.04 4.08
C PHE A 170 13.14 -1.83 3.66
N GLY A 171 13.41 -0.79 2.87
CA GLY A 171 14.78 -0.41 2.50
C GLY A 171 15.65 -0.05 3.70
N VAL A 172 15.12 0.78 4.62
CA VAL A 172 15.83 1.16 5.85
C VAL A 172 16.13 -0.06 6.72
N VAL A 173 15.12 -0.90 6.99
CA VAL A 173 15.27 -2.08 7.85
C VAL A 173 16.26 -3.10 7.28
N ARG A 174 16.35 -3.19 5.97
CA ARG A 174 17.29 -4.07 5.27
C ARG A 174 18.69 -3.46 5.07
N GLY A 175 18.86 -2.19 5.43
CA GLY A 175 20.14 -1.49 5.28
C GLY A 175 20.47 -1.02 3.86
N GLU A 176 19.48 -1.02 2.97
CA GLU A 176 19.61 -0.56 1.58
C GLU A 176 19.33 0.95 1.44
N VAL A 177 18.60 1.53 2.38
CA VAL A 177 18.29 2.96 2.48
C VAL A 177 18.86 3.48 3.78
N THR A 178 19.68 4.54 3.73
CA THR A 178 20.21 5.19 4.93
C THR A 178 19.15 6.04 5.62
N ASP A 179 19.35 6.35 6.90
CA ASP A 179 18.45 7.25 7.63
C ASP A 179 18.37 8.65 6.99
N GLU A 180 19.46 9.12 6.39
CA GLU A 180 19.51 10.39 5.68
C GLU A 180 18.66 10.33 4.40
N ALA A 181 18.82 9.31 3.58
CA ALA A 181 17.99 9.10 2.39
C ALA A 181 16.51 8.91 2.75
N CYS A 182 16.21 8.23 3.87
CA CYS A 182 14.85 8.11 4.37
C CYS A 182 14.21 9.48 4.64
N ARG A 183 14.93 10.39 5.33
CA ARG A 183 14.46 11.76 5.56
C ARG A 183 14.21 12.52 4.26
N GLU A 184 15.17 12.44 3.32
CA GLU A 184 15.03 13.09 2.01
C GLU A 184 13.77 12.60 1.27
N TYR A 185 13.50 11.29 1.24
CA TYR A 185 12.28 10.74 0.65
C TYR A 185 11.01 11.20 1.36
N LEU A 186 11.01 11.23 2.70
CA LEU A 186 9.86 11.70 3.47
C LEU A 186 9.58 13.19 3.22
N ASP A 187 10.62 14.01 3.13
CA ASP A 187 10.49 15.44 2.85
C ASP A 187 10.01 15.68 1.41
N GLU A 188 10.48 14.89 0.44
CA GLU A 188 9.96 14.95 -0.93
C GLU A 188 8.48 14.57 -1.00
N LEU A 189 8.05 13.54 -0.25
CA LEU A 189 6.63 13.16 -0.16
C LEU A 189 5.76 14.26 0.46
N GLU A 190 6.29 15.06 1.41
CA GLU A 190 5.57 16.23 1.96
C GLU A 190 5.29 17.33 0.92
N THR A 191 6.03 17.36 -0.17
CA THR A 191 5.81 18.33 -1.26
C THR A 191 4.69 17.90 -2.23
N ILE A 192 4.29 16.65 -2.21
CA ILE A 192 3.31 16.10 -3.16
C ILE A 192 1.94 16.78 -3.08
N PRO A 193 1.37 17.08 -1.90
CA PRO A 193 0.11 17.82 -1.80
C PRO A 193 0.10 19.11 -2.59
N ASP A 194 1.15 19.91 -2.48
CA ASP A 194 1.27 21.20 -3.18
C ASP A 194 1.42 20.99 -4.70
N LYS A 195 2.20 20.01 -5.12
CA LYS A 195 2.34 19.64 -6.54
C LYS A 195 1.00 19.19 -7.14
N ILE A 196 0.19 18.43 -6.40
CA ILE A 196 -1.16 18.04 -6.84
C ILE A 196 -2.06 19.27 -6.98
N CYS A 197 -2.03 20.22 -6.03
CA CYS A 197 -2.81 21.46 -6.11
C CYS A 197 -2.54 22.23 -7.39
N LEU A 198 -1.28 22.29 -7.85
CA LEU A 198 -0.92 22.99 -9.08
C LEU A 198 -1.60 22.40 -10.33
N LEU A 199 -1.91 21.11 -10.34
CA LEU A 199 -2.58 20.45 -11.48
C LEU A 199 -4.02 20.92 -11.69
N TYR A 200 -4.67 21.48 -10.66
CA TYR A 200 -6.06 21.97 -10.79
C TYR A 200 -6.15 23.48 -11.05
N THR A 201 -5.06 24.21 -10.79
CA THR A 201 -5.03 25.68 -10.83
C THR A 201 -4.30 26.23 -12.05
N SER A 202 -3.76 25.37 -12.89
CA SER A 202 -3.04 25.73 -14.14
C SER A 202 -3.92 25.71 -15.38
#